data_88bdf42acc368257985e2b7f105ad48f
#
_entry.id   88bdf42acc368257985e2b7f105ad48f
#
_cell.length_a   1.000
_cell.length_b   1.000
_cell.length_c   1.000
_cell.angle_alpha   90.00
_cell.angle_beta   90.00
_cell.angle_gamma   90.00
#
_symmetry.space_group_name_H-M   'P 1'
#
loop_
_entity.id
_entity.type
_entity.pdbx_description
1 polymer ?
#
loop_
_entity_poly.entity_id
_entity_poly.type
_entity_poly.pdbx_seq_one_letter_code
_entity_poly.pdbx_strand_id
1 'polypeptide(L)'
;VLTVLPFQNTLSTFKISGSIVVAALENGVSEVEERAGRFPQVAGMTYSFDASQPVGARISDVMVGGEPIDLKKLYGVVSNNYVRNGGDGYKLFLSAQEAYDYGPDLADVTAEFLAAKVPYKPYTDGRIKIK
;
A
#
# COMPACT_ATOMS: atom_id res chain seq x y z
N VAL A 1 -9.94 -3.45 -17.45
CA VAL A 1 -8.83 -3.67 -16.52
C VAL A 1 -7.49 -3.29 -17.15
N LEU A 2 -7.15 -3.82 -18.32
CA LEU A 2 -5.85 -3.56 -18.96
C LEU A 2 -5.58 -2.08 -19.28
N THR A 3 -6.61 -1.29 -19.51
CA THR A 3 -6.45 0.15 -19.72
C THR A 3 -5.95 0.87 -18.46
N VAL A 4 -6.38 0.40 -17.29
CA VAL A 4 -6.00 0.97 -15.99
C VAL A 4 -4.73 0.34 -15.44
N LEU A 5 -4.49 -0.94 -15.74
CA LEU A 5 -3.34 -1.70 -15.27
C LEU A 5 -2.52 -2.23 -16.48
N PRO A 6 -1.85 -1.32 -17.24
CA PRO A 6 -1.22 -1.70 -18.50
C PRO A 6 0.24 -2.17 -18.36
N PHE A 7 0.82 -2.18 -17.17
CA PHE A 7 2.28 -2.29 -16.98
C PHE A 7 2.78 -3.72 -16.79
N GLN A 8 1.93 -4.73 -16.94
CA GLN A 8 2.31 -6.14 -16.79
C GLN A 8 2.95 -6.46 -15.41
N ASN A 9 2.49 -5.77 -14.36
CA ASN A 9 2.98 -6.00 -13.01
C ASN A 9 2.50 -7.37 -12.49
N THR A 10 3.32 -7.95 -11.61
CA THR A 10 2.98 -9.16 -10.86
C THR A 10 2.72 -8.82 -9.39
N LEU A 11 1.99 -9.66 -8.69
CA LEU A 11 1.87 -9.55 -7.24
C LEU A 11 3.18 -9.94 -6.59
N SER A 12 3.57 -9.16 -5.58
CA SER A 12 4.72 -9.44 -4.73
C SER A 12 4.26 -9.62 -3.30
N THR A 13 4.85 -10.56 -2.60
CA THR A 13 4.65 -10.77 -1.17
C THR A 13 5.98 -10.62 -0.45
N PHE A 14 5.96 -10.03 0.72
CA PHE A 14 7.17 -9.79 1.50
C PHE A 14 6.83 -9.48 2.96
N LYS A 15 7.85 -9.45 3.81
CA LYS A 15 7.69 -9.13 5.22
C LYS A 15 8.54 -7.95 5.61
N ILE A 16 7.95 -7.02 6.34
CA ILE A 16 8.61 -5.81 6.87
C ILE A 16 8.14 -5.54 8.29
N SER A 17 8.96 -4.85 9.07
CA SER A 17 8.58 -4.44 10.41
C SER A 17 7.50 -3.35 10.38
N GLY A 18 6.75 -3.22 11.48
CA GLY A 18 5.76 -2.15 11.59
C GLY A 18 6.37 -0.77 11.43
N SER A 19 7.61 -0.54 11.87
CA SER A 19 8.31 0.73 11.65
C SER A 19 8.50 1.03 10.16
N ILE A 20 8.81 0.01 9.36
CA ILE A 20 8.94 0.17 7.91
C ILE A 20 7.57 0.40 7.27
N VAL A 21 6.51 -0.23 7.76
CA VAL A 21 5.14 0.05 7.29
C VAL A 21 4.80 1.53 7.47
N VAL A 22 5.05 2.08 8.65
CA VAL A 22 4.78 3.51 8.94
C VAL A 22 5.63 4.41 8.04
N ALA A 23 6.92 4.10 7.89
CA ALA A 23 7.82 4.87 7.04
C ALA A 23 7.40 4.81 5.55
N ALA A 24 6.88 3.66 5.11
CA ALA A 24 6.32 3.52 3.76
C ALA A 24 5.08 4.39 3.56
N LEU A 25 4.19 4.44 4.56
CA LEU A 25 3.03 5.32 4.50
C LEU A 25 3.45 6.80 4.47
N GLU A 26 4.50 7.17 5.21
CA GLU A 26 5.07 8.52 5.15
C GLU A 26 5.56 8.86 3.73
N ASN A 27 6.25 7.93 3.08
CA ASN A 27 6.61 8.10 1.67
C ASN A 27 5.37 8.27 0.79
N GLY A 28 4.33 7.48 1.04
CA GLY A 28 3.09 7.52 0.26
C GLY A 28 2.39 8.88 0.31
N VAL A 29 2.43 9.58 1.44
CA VAL A 29 1.79 10.88 1.61
C VAL A 29 2.76 12.06 1.47
N SER A 30 4.02 11.80 1.13
CA SER A 30 5.06 12.84 1.07
C SER A 30 4.81 13.88 -0.01
N GLU A 31 4.07 13.55 -1.05
CA GLU A 31 3.76 14.43 -2.17
C GLU A 31 2.24 14.49 -2.43
N VAL A 32 1.45 14.39 -1.36
CA VAL A 32 -0.02 14.36 -1.47
C VAL A 32 -0.58 15.66 -2.04
N GLU A 33 0.08 16.81 -1.78
CA GLU A 33 -0.31 18.11 -2.31
C GLU A 33 -0.21 18.16 -3.84
N GLU A 34 0.72 17.40 -4.40
CA GLU A 34 0.95 17.31 -5.86
C GLU A 34 0.14 16.19 -6.51
N ARG A 35 -0.67 15.46 -5.71
CA ARG A 35 -1.45 14.31 -6.17
C ARG A 35 -0.59 13.24 -6.84
N ALA A 36 0.62 13.02 -6.31
CA ALA A 36 1.56 12.05 -6.84
C ALA A 36 1.00 10.63 -6.76
N GLY A 37 1.36 9.79 -7.73
CA GLY A 37 0.88 8.42 -7.84
C GLY A 37 1.34 7.48 -6.73
N ARG A 38 2.25 7.91 -5.86
CA ARG A 38 2.72 7.12 -4.72
C ARG A 38 1.71 6.99 -3.58
N PHE A 39 0.61 7.73 -3.61
CA PHE A 39 -0.40 7.68 -2.55
C PHE A 39 -0.98 6.27 -2.42
N PRO A 40 -0.89 5.64 -1.23
CA PRO A 40 -1.26 4.24 -1.09
C PRO A 40 -2.74 4.07 -0.77
N GLN A 41 -3.42 3.26 -1.57
CA GLN A 41 -4.68 2.65 -1.19
C GLN A 41 -4.37 1.34 -0.47
N VAL A 42 -5.11 1.04 0.59
CA VAL A 42 -4.76 -0.06 1.49
C VAL A 42 -5.92 -1.01 1.74
N ALA A 43 -5.59 -2.23 2.13
CA ALA A 43 -6.53 -3.21 2.67
C ALA A 43 -5.87 -3.92 3.86
N GLY A 44 -6.67 -4.31 4.85
CA GLY A 44 -6.20 -4.95 6.07
C GLY A 44 -5.62 -3.98 7.09
N MET A 45 -5.66 -2.70 6.81
CA MET A 45 -5.17 -1.67 7.72
C MET A 45 -5.96 -0.36 7.54
N THR A 46 -5.82 0.51 8.52
CA THR A 46 -6.36 1.89 8.47
C THR A 46 -5.27 2.85 8.93
N TYR A 47 -5.30 4.08 8.45
CA TYR A 47 -4.39 5.12 8.91
C TYR A 47 -5.00 6.50 8.73
N SER A 48 -4.40 7.49 9.39
CA SER A 48 -4.71 8.90 9.23
C SER A 48 -3.47 9.65 8.76
N PHE A 49 -3.66 10.74 8.01
CA PHE A 49 -2.55 11.63 7.68
C PHE A 49 -2.98 13.09 7.78
N ASP A 50 -2.02 13.95 8.03
CA ASP A 50 -2.19 15.40 8.13
C ASP A 50 -1.16 16.08 7.22
N ALA A 51 -1.64 16.60 6.09
CA ALA A 51 -0.79 17.26 5.11
C ALA A 51 -0.20 18.60 5.60
N SER A 52 -0.75 19.17 6.68
CA SER A 52 -0.19 20.38 7.29
C SER A 52 1.10 20.12 8.08
N GLN A 53 1.37 18.88 8.41
CA GLN A 53 2.59 18.48 9.11
C GLN A 53 3.76 18.33 8.14
N PRO A 54 5.01 18.43 8.64
CA PRO A 54 6.19 18.18 7.79
C PRO A 54 6.21 16.78 7.19
N VAL A 55 6.77 16.65 5.99
CA VAL A 55 7.02 15.34 5.38
C VAL A 55 7.81 14.46 6.34
N GLY A 56 7.37 13.23 6.52
CA GLY A 56 7.94 12.29 7.49
C GLY A 56 7.27 12.29 8.86
N ALA A 57 6.34 13.20 9.10
CA ALA A 57 5.60 13.30 10.37
C ALA A 57 4.08 13.48 10.16
N ARG A 58 3.58 12.95 9.05
CA ARG A 58 2.18 13.13 8.64
C ARG A 58 1.27 11.99 9.07
N ILE A 59 1.81 10.80 9.28
CA ILE A 59 1.04 9.56 9.54
C ILE A 59 0.74 9.41 11.03
N SER A 60 -0.49 9.01 11.33
CA SER A 60 -0.93 8.68 12.68
C SER A 60 -2.02 7.60 12.64
N ASP A 61 -2.32 7.06 13.83
CA ASP A 61 -3.44 6.14 14.03
C ASP A 61 -3.40 4.91 13.10
N VAL A 62 -2.22 4.33 12.89
CA VAL A 62 -2.06 3.15 12.06
C VAL A 62 -2.59 1.93 12.81
N MET A 63 -3.58 1.28 12.22
CA MET A 63 -4.19 0.06 12.76
C MET A 63 -4.03 -1.07 11.75
N VAL A 64 -3.69 -2.25 12.21
CA VAL A 64 -3.61 -3.46 11.38
C VAL A 64 -4.49 -4.53 12.01
N GLY A 65 -5.46 -5.03 11.22
CA GLY A 65 -6.39 -6.03 11.73
C GLY A 65 -7.23 -5.55 12.93
N GLY A 66 -7.47 -4.22 13.02
CA GLY A 66 -8.24 -3.63 14.12
C GLY A 66 -7.44 -3.32 15.38
N GLU A 67 -6.12 -3.53 15.37
CA GLU A 67 -5.24 -3.25 16.51
C GLU A 67 -4.16 -2.23 16.13
N PRO A 68 -3.68 -1.40 17.09
CA PRO A 68 -2.57 -0.49 16.82
C PRO A 68 -1.35 -1.24 16.29
N ILE A 69 -0.67 -0.65 15.30
CA ILE A 69 0.52 -1.27 14.72
C ILE A 69 1.62 -1.42 15.77
N ASP A 70 2.26 -2.57 15.79
CA ASP A 70 3.44 -2.84 16.60
C ASP A 70 4.68 -2.59 15.73
N LEU A 71 5.45 -1.56 16.08
CA LEU A 71 6.60 -1.13 15.29
C LEU A 71 7.70 -2.20 15.17
N LYS A 72 7.75 -3.13 16.11
CA LYS A 72 8.77 -4.19 16.16
C LYS A 72 8.31 -5.49 15.52
N LYS A 73 7.00 -5.67 15.35
CA LYS A 73 6.43 -6.88 14.76
C LYS A 73 6.69 -6.93 13.26
N LEU A 74 6.90 -8.13 12.74
CA LEU A 74 7.03 -8.39 11.31
C LEU A 74 5.64 -8.63 10.71
N TYR A 75 5.30 -7.85 9.68
CA TYR A 75 4.02 -7.94 8.98
C TYR A 75 4.19 -8.46 7.57
N GLY A 76 3.28 -9.33 7.14
CA GLY A 76 3.19 -9.75 5.75
C GLY A 76 2.48 -8.69 4.91
N VAL A 77 3.06 -8.36 3.76
CA VAL A 77 2.56 -7.32 2.86
C VAL A 77 2.43 -7.89 1.45
N VAL A 78 1.40 -7.43 0.75
CA VAL A 78 1.21 -7.67 -0.67
C VAL A 78 1.25 -6.33 -1.39
N SER A 79 2.00 -6.25 -2.47
CA SER A 79 2.05 -5.10 -3.36
C SER A 79 2.36 -5.59 -4.77
N ASN A 80 2.61 -4.68 -5.70
CA ASN A 80 3.10 -5.09 -7.01
C ASN A 80 4.64 -5.10 -7.05
N ASN A 81 5.20 -5.76 -8.04
CA ASN A 81 6.64 -5.91 -8.18
C ASN A 81 7.36 -4.56 -8.39
N TYR A 82 6.74 -3.60 -9.06
CA TYR A 82 7.34 -2.27 -9.29
C TYR A 82 7.55 -1.54 -7.96
N VAL A 83 6.52 -1.46 -7.12
CA VAL A 83 6.58 -0.81 -5.80
C VAL A 83 7.54 -1.57 -4.88
N ARG A 84 7.44 -2.90 -4.84
CA ARG A 84 8.34 -3.75 -4.01
C ARG A 84 9.81 -3.53 -4.38
N ASN A 85 10.13 -3.28 -5.65
CA ASN A 85 11.50 -3.03 -6.10
C ASN A 85 11.92 -1.56 -6.01
N GLY A 86 11.22 -0.77 -5.23
CA GLY A 86 11.58 0.61 -4.91
C GLY A 86 10.93 1.68 -5.78
N GLY A 87 9.97 1.30 -6.63
CA GLY A 87 9.22 2.26 -7.45
C GLY A 87 8.45 3.27 -6.61
N ASP A 88 8.23 4.45 -7.13
CA ASP A 88 7.52 5.57 -6.47
C ASP A 88 8.11 5.94 -5.10
N GLY A 89 9.42 5.79 -4.94
CA GLY A 89 10.11 6.14 -3.70
C GLY A 89 10.04 5.08 -2.60
N TYR A 90 9.42 3.93 -2.84
CA TYR A 90 9.30 2.85 -1.84
C TYR A 90 10.59 2.04 -1.70
N LYS A 91 11.73 2.71 -1.59
CA LYS A 91 13.05 2.09 -1.45
C LYS A 91 13.20 1.23 -0.20
N LEU A 92 12.41 1.53 0.83
CA LEU A 92 12.35 0.74 2.07
C LEU A 92 12.00 -0.72 1.83
N PHE A 93 11.24 -1.01 0.78
CA PHE A 93 10.83 -2.37 0.45
C PHE A 93 11.95 -3.24 -0.13
N LEU A 94 13.07 -2.62 -0.56
CA LEU A 94 14.23 -3.38 -1.03
C LEU A 94 14.87 -4.25 0.05
N SER A 95 14.74 -3.85 1.32
CA SER A 95 15.27 -4.61 2.46
C SER A 95 14.28 -5.62 3.05
N ALA A 96 13.13 -5.82 2.42
CA ALA A 96 12.10 -6.73 2.91
C ALA A 96 12.61 -8.19 3.00
N GLN A 97 12.08 -8.92 3.96
CA GLN A 97 12.38 -10.33 4.17
C GLN A 97 11.39 -11.21 3.42
N GLU A 98 11.85 -12.40 3.06
CA GLU A 98 11.00 -13.39 2.38
C GLU A 98 10.25 -12.82 1.18
N ALA A 99 10.92 -11.98 0.39
CA ALA A 99 10.31 -11.34 -0.76
C ALA A 99 10.17 -12.29 -1.94
N TYR A 100 8.99 -12.29 -2.55
CA TYR A 100 8.69 -13.05 -3.76
C TYR A 100 7.93 -12.15 -4.74
N ASP A 101 8.54 -11.87 -5.88
CA ASP A 101 8.04 -10.90 -6.86
C ASP A 101 7.31 -11.55 -8.05
N TYR A 102 7.26 -12.87 -8.10
CA TYR A 102 6.75 -13.62 -9.25
C TYR A 102 5.37 -14.23 -8.99
N GLY A 103 4.53 -13.51 -8.27
CA GLY A 103 3.14 -13.88 -8.11
C GLY A 103 2.34 -13.76 -9.41
N PRO A 104 1.03 -13.99 -9.37
CA PRO A 104 0.20 -13.90 -10.56
C PRO A 104 0.18 -12.47 -11.11
N ASP A 105 -0.19 -12.35 -12.38
CA ASP A 105 -0.36 -11.07 -13.07
C ASP A 105 -1.41 -10.20 -12.35
N LEU A 106 -1.06 -8.95 -12.07
CA LEU A 106 -1.93 -8.03 -11.33
C LEU A 106 -3.24 -7.76 -12.07
N ALA A 107 -3.19 -7.57 -13.38
CA ALA A 107 -4.40 -7.31 -14.17
C ALA A 107 -5.33 -8.53 -14.17
N ASP A 108 -4.77 -9.73 -14.28
CA ASP A 108 -5.55 -10.97 -14.27
C ASP A 108 -6.27 -11.19 -12.94
N VAL A 109 -5.56 -11.09 -11.81
CA VAL A 109 -6.20 -11.27 -10.49
C VAL A 109 -7.20 -10.17 -10.17
N THR A 110 -6.97 -8.95 -10.65
CA THR A 110 -7.93 -7.86 -10.52
C THR A 110 -9.20 -8.15 -11.30
N ALA A 111 -9.06 -8.64 -12.53
CA ALA A 111 -10.20 -9.03 -13.36
C ALA A 111 -11.00 -10.16 -12.71
N GLU A 112 -10.34 -11.16 -12.16
CA GLU A 112 -10.98 -12.28 -11.43
C GLU A 112 -11.73 -11.77 -10.19
N PHE A 113 -11.12 -10.88 -9.43
CA PHE A 113 -11.74 -10.29 -8.25
C PHE A 113 -13.02 -9.52 -8.61
N LEU A 114 -12.96 -8.69 -9.65
CA LEU A 114 -14.12 -7.92 -10.12
C LEU A 114 -15.21 -8.83 -10.66
N ALA A 115 -14.85 -9.87 -11.41
CA ALA A 115 -15.82 -10.83 -11.96
C ALA A 115 -16.58 -11.58 -10.86
N ALA A 116 -15.91 -11.90 -9.75
CA ALA A 116 -16.53 -12.57 -8.61
C ALA A 116 -17.51 -11.67 -7.85
N LYS A 117 -17.49 -10.36 -8.10
CA LYS A 117 -18.28 -9.35 -7.37
C LYS A 117 -19.16 -8.50 -8.29
N VAL A 118 -19.60 -9.06 -9.40
CA VAL A 118 -20.41 -8.35 -10.40
C VAL A 118 -21.85 -8.16 -9.91
N PRO A 119 -22.45 -6.95 -10.07
CA PRO A 119 -21.79 -5.70 -10.40
C PRO A 119 -20.96 -5.16 -9.23
N TYR A 120 -19.70 -4.80 -9.50
CA TYR A 120 -18.86 -4.22 -8.46
C TYR A 120 -19.25 -2.77 -8.20
N LYS A 121 -19.49 -2.43 -6.93
CA LYS A 121 -19.81 -1.07 -6.51
C LYS A 121 -18.65 -0.50 -5.70
N PRO A 122 -17.93 0.50 -6.22
CA PRO A 122 -16.90 1.18 -5.44
C PRO A 122 -17.47 1.79 -4.16
N TYR A 123 -16.67 1.78 -3.11
CA TYR A 123 -17.09 2.33 -1.82
C TYR A 123 -15.92 2.96 -1.09
N THR A 124 -16.25 3.80 -0.12
CA THR A 124 -15.30 4.32 0.88
C THR A 124 -15.80 3.89 2.26
N ASP A 125 -14.89 3.47 3.12
CA ASP A 125 -15.22 2.95 4.46
C ASP A 125 -14.43 3.64 5.59
N GLY A 126 -13.74 4.74 5.28
CA GLY A 126 -12.99 5.50 6.27
C GLY A 126 -11.65 4.88 6.67
N ARG A 127 -11.14 3.91 5.89
CA ARG A 127 -9.84 3.28 6.20
C ARG A 127 -8.66 4.25 6.10
N ILE A 128 -8.81 5.32 5.35
CA ILE A 128 -7.83 6.40 5.23
C ILE A 128 -8.52 7.69 5.66
N LYS A 129 -8.02 8.33 6.71
CA LYS A 129 -8.61 9.56 7.24
C LYS A 129 -7.66 10.73 7.02
N ILE A 130 -8.23 11.84 6.56
CA ILE A 130 -7.52 13.10 6.37
C ILE A 130 -7.78 13.96 7.60
N LYS A 131 -6.74 14.38 8.27
CA LYS A 131 -6.82 15.31 9.40
C LYS A 131 -6.68 16.75 8.98
#